data_b6bfae3ba388731682bbbc9c63943384
#
_entry.id   b6bfae3ba388731682bbbc9c63943384
#
_cell.length_a   1.000
_cell.length_b   1.000
_cell.length_c   1.000
_cell.angle_alpha   90.00
_cell.angle_beta   90.00
_cell.angle_gamma   90.00
#
_symmetry.space_group_name_H-M   'P 1'
#
loop_
_entity.id
_entity.type
_entity.pdbx_description
1 polymer ?
#
loop_
_entity_poly.entity_id
_entity_poly.type
_entity_poly.pdbx_seq_one_letter_code
_entity_poly.pdbx_strand_id
1 'polypeptide(L)'
;KLHANSLLKYINDNNFTLVITTHLFPSLTLTAINKHNEEKVKFITIATDYEPCPFMEESKPDMLIIPRDLEDKFIKKGNSKDAINPIGIPVSSRFVNTAKDIRKELNLSNDDKIILIMLGSMGFGNVLDLLNTLENENYKIITICGTNTKLLEEIQDRIFKNVIPFGFTKNINDFIYTADVVISKPGGLSSTEIAAIRKPLIHMFAIPGIETYNMNYFKEHNMSLNCNNYLELKDMINELLYNKELQTKLINNQNKYINSESAKELVNIIKENF
;
A
#
# COMPACT_ATOMS: atom_id res chain seq x y z
N LYS A 1 -9.14 -15.66 -25.83
CA LYS A 1 -10.31 -16.57 -25.84
C LYS A 1 -10.12 -17.80 -24.93
N LEU A 2 -9.00 -18.52 -25.01
CA LEU A 2 -8.76 -19.74 -24.21
C LEU A 2 -8.85 -19.46 -22.68
N HIS A 3 -8.19 -18.41 -22.18
CA HIS A 3 -8.21 -18.04 -20.78
C HIS A 3 -9.59 -17.57 -20.29
N ALA A 4 -10.36 -16.87 -21.13
CA ALA A 4 -11.71 -16.44 -20.80
C ALA A 4 -12.66 -17.63 -20.57
N ASN A 5 -12.61 -18.64 -21.44
CA ASN A 5 -13.44 -19.83 -21.30
C ASN A 5 -13.07 -20.66 -20.07
N SER A 6 -11.79 -20.76 -19.74
CA SER A 6 -11.35 -21.48 -18.52
C SER A 6 -11.79 -20.74 -17.26
N LEU A 7 -11.73 -19.41 -17.24
CA LEU A 7 -12.19 -18.61 -16.12
C LEU A 7 -13.72 -18.73 -15.95
N LEU A 8 -14.49 -18.60 -17.03
CA LEU A 8 -15.94 -18.75 -16.97
C LEU A 8 -16.35 -20.14 -16.48
N LYS A 9 -15.69 -21.20 -17.02
CA LYS A 9 -15.93 -22.57 -16.54
C LYS A 9 -15.65 -22.70 -15.05
N TYR A 10 -14.54 -22.15 -14.55
CA TYR A 10 -14.18 -22.19 -13.14
C TYR A 10 -15.22 -21.46 -12.26
N ILE A 11 -15.71 -20.30 -12.69
CA ILE A 11 -16.76 -19.55 -11.99
C ILE A 11 -18.04 -20.39 -11.88
N ASN A 12 -18.47 -20.99 -12.99
CA ASN A 12 -19.71 -21.78 -13.07
C ASN A 12 -19.60 -23.10 -12.27
N ASP A 13 -18.48 -23.82 -12.42
CA ASP A 13 -18.25 -25.09 -11.72
C ASP A 13 -18.26 -24.91 -10.17
N ASN A 14 -17.91 -23.72 -9.68
CA ASN A 14 -17.88 -23.38 -8.25
C ASN A 14 -19.11 -22.58 -7.78
N ASN A 15 -20.05 -22.28 -8.66
CA ASN A 15 -21.27 -21.52 -8.37
C ASN A 15 -20.98 -20.14 -7.74
N PHE A 16 -19.91 -19.44 -8.19
CA PHE A 16 -19.62 -18.10 -7.71
C PHE A 16 -20.63 -17.10 -8.26
N THR A 17 -21.26 -16.34 -7.38
CA THR A 17 -22.27 -15.33 -7.72
C THR A 17 -21.68 -13.94 -7.94
N LEU A 18 -20.49 -13.68 -7.41
CA LEU A 18 -19.76 -12.42 -7.52
C LEU A 18 -18.25 -12.68 -7.63
N VAL A 19 -17.58 -11.95 -8.50
CA VAL A 19 -16.11 -11.96 -8.62
C VAL A 19 -15.56 -10.60 -8.21
N ILE A 20 -14.54 -10.57 -7.37
CA ILE A 20 -13.80 -9.36 -7.02
C ILE A 20 -12.41 -9.43 -7.63
N THR A 21 -12.02 -8.39 -8.36
CA THR A 21 -10.70 -8.29 -8.97
C THR A 21 -9.94 -7.09 -8.43
N THR A 22 -8.64 -7.28 -8.20
CA THR A 22 -7.71 -6.23 -7.76
C THR A 22 -6.66 -5.92 -8.83
N HIS A 23 -6.90 -6.40 -10.05
CA HIS A 23 -5.95 -6.21 -11.16
C HIS A 23 -6.70 -6.05 -12.49
N LEU A 24 -6.14 -5.24 -13.40
CA LEU A 24 -6.74 -4.89 -14.68
C LEU A 24 -7.03 -6.11 -15.57
N PHE A 25 -6.09 -7.05 -15.72
CA PHE A 25 -6.25 -8.16 -16.66
C PHE A 25 -7.44 -9.09 -16.37
N PRO A 26 -7.68 -9.54 -15.12
CA PRO A 26 -8.91 -10.25 -14.79
C PRO A 26 -10.17 -9.41 -15.09
N SER A 27 -10.15 -8.12 -14.81
CA SER A 27 -11.28 -7.22 -15.06
C SER A 27 -11.61 -7.11 -16.57
N LEU A 28 -10.61 -6.95 -17.42
CA LEU A 28 -10.76 -6.97 -18.87
C LEU A 28 -11.24 -8.35 -19.39
N THR A 29 -10.76 -9.43 -18.77
CA THR A 29 -11.19 -10.78 -19.12
C THR A 29 -12.67 -11.00 -18.81
N LEU A 30 -13.14 -10.57 -17.63
CA LEU A 30 -14.56 -10.63 -17.25
C LEU A 30 -15.42 -9.75 -18.16
N THR A 31 -14.95 -8.57 -18.50
CA THR A 31 -15.61 -7.69 -19.48
C THR A 31 -15.78 -8.38 -20.84
N ALA A 32 -14.72 -9.06 -21.33
CA ALA A 32 -14.79 -9.82 -22.57
C ALA A 32 -15.74 -11.03 -22.48
N ILE A 33 -15.75 -11.74 -21.36
CA ILE A 33 -16.72 -12.81 -21.08
C ILE A 33 -18.15 -12.24 -21.19
N ASN A 34 -18.43 -11.16 -20.49
CA ASN A 34 -19.74 -10.53 -20.45
C ASN A 34 -20.18 -9.98 -21.82
N LYS A 35 -19.24 -9.61 -22.68
CA LYS A 35 -19.58 -9.16 -24.04
C LYS A 35 -20.12 -10.29 -24.94
N HIS A 36 -19.69 -11.53 -24.72
CA HIS A 36 -19.96 -12.66 -25.60
C HIS A 36 -20.92 -13.72 -25.03
N ASN A 37 -21.36 -13.58 -23.78
CA ASN A 37 -22.28 -14.49 -23.14
C ASN A 37 -23.60 -13.78 -22.79
N GLU A 38 -24.73 -14.49 -22.85
CA GLU A 38 -26.03 -13.99 -22.45
C GLU A 38 -26.11 -13.82 -20.93
N GLU A 39 -25.69 -14.85 -20.21
CA GLU A 39 -25.58 -14.81 -18.75
C GLU A 39 -24.31 -14.06 -18.32
N LYS A 40 -24.50 -12.98 -17.54
CA LYS A 40 -23.43 -12.09 -17.15
C LYS A 40 -22.84 -12.49 -15.81
N VAL A 41 -21.51 -12.53 -15.73
CA VAL A 41 -20.78 -12.63 -14.48
C VAL A 41 -20.79 -11.27 -13.81
N LYS A 42 -21.34 -11.17 -12.60
CA LYS A 42 -21.24 -9.96 -11.78
C LYS A 42 -19.82 -9.82 -11.23
N PHE A 43 -19.24 -8.63 -11.34
CA PHE A 43 -17.90 -8.42 -10.80
C PHE A 43 -17.62 -6.99 -10.36
N ILE A 44 -16.79 -6.88 -9.32
CA ILE A 44 -16.28 -5.64 -8.75
C ILE A 44 -14.80 -5.54 -9.13
N THR A 45 -14.36 -4.36 -9.56
CA THR A 45 -12.93 -4.06 -9.73
C THR A 45 -12.50 -3.08 -8.65
N ILE A 46 -11.37 -3.37 -8.01
CA ILE A 46 -10.77 -2.49 -7.01
C ILE A 46 -9.50 -1.89 -7.62
N ALA A 47 -9.47 -0.57 -7.78
CA ALA A 47 -8.25 0.15 -8.10
C ALA A 47 -7.33 0.18 -6.86
N THR A 48 -6.11 -0.30 -7.02
CA THR A 48 -5.12 -0.44 -5.92
C THR A 48 -4.08 0.67 -5.89
N ASP A 49 -4.26 1.69 -6.73
CA ASP A 49 -3.35 2.82 -6.90
C ASP A 49 -4.12 4.15 -6.98
N TYR A 50 -3.42 5.25 -6.78
CA TYR A 50 -3.95 6.62 -6.76
C TYR A 50 -3.94 7.28 -8.16
N GLU A 51 -3.87 6.45 -9.19
CA GLU A 51 -4.00 6.82 -10.59
C GLU A 51 -4.78 5.73 -11.32
N PRO A 52 -5.72 6.07 -12.23
CA PRO A 52 -6.32 5.08 -13.10
C PRO A 52 -5.26 4.37 -13.94
N CYS A 53 -5.20 3.06 -13.83
CA CYS A 53 -4.32 2.24 -14.67
C CYS A 53 -4.68 2.43 -16.16
N PRO A 54 -3.70 2.50 -17.07
CA PRO A 54 -3.98 2.53 -18.51
C PRO A 54 -4.92 1.38 -18.93
N PHE A 55 -5.88 1.65 -19.79
CA PHE A 55 -6.94 0.74 -20.26
C PHE A 55 -7.98 0.33 -19.20
N MET A 56 -8.00 0.95 -18.02
CA MET A 56 -9.03 0.68 -17.02
C MET A 56 -10.43 1.07 -17.51
N GLU A 57 -10.53 2.09 -18.37
CA GLU A 57 -11.74 2.55 -19.03
C GLU A 57 -12.37 1.51 -19.98
N GLU A 58 -11.58 0.54 -20.45
CA GLU A 58 -12.09 -0.58 -21.25
C GLU A 58 -12.78 -1.65 -20.42
N SER A 59 -12.50 -1.68 -19.13
CA SER A 59 -13.17 -2.56 -18.16
C SER A 59 -14.59 -2.06 -17.87
N LYS A 60 -15.54 -2.99 -17.75
CA LYS A 60 -16.97 -2.71 -17.48
C LYS A 60 -17.46 -3.52 -16.28
N PRO A 61 -16.91 -3.24 -15.08
CA PRO A 61 -17.39 -3.86 -13.84
C PRO A 61 -18.80 -3.34 -13.47
N ASP A 62 -19.54 -4.11 -12.69
CA ASP A 62 -20.77 -3.62 -12.06
C ASP A 62 -20.45 -2.53 -11.04
N MET A 63 -19.27 -2.60 -10.40
CA MET A 63 -18.78 -1.59 -9.48
C MET A 63 -17.26 -1.44 -9.58
N LEU A 64 -16.79 -0.19 -9.60
CA LEU A 64 -15.38 0.18 -9.58
C LEU A 64 -15.05 0.92 -8.27
N ILE A 65 -14.36 0.23 -7.38
CA ILE A 65 -13.87 0.82 -6.13
C ILE A 65 -12.60 1.61 -6.41
N ILE A 66 -12.58 2.86 -5.98
CA ILE A 66 -11.45 3.77 -6.19
C ILE A 66 -11.03 4.47 -4.89
N PRO A 67 -9.79 5.01 -4.81
CA PRO A 67 -9.41 5.91 -3.74
C PRO A 67 -10.36 7.12 -3.63
N ARG A 68 -10.49 7.68 -2.43
CA ARG A 68 -11.28 8.90 -2.19
C ARG A 68 -10.74 10.08 -3.00
N ASP A 69 -11.62 11.03 -3.30
CA ASP A 69 -11.32 12.31 -3.99
C ASP A 69 -10.70 12.16 -5.40
N LEU A 70 -10.87 10.99 -6.05
CA LEU A 70 -10.35 10.74 -7.39
C LEU A 70 -11.44 10.48 -8.45
N GLU A 71 -12.74 10.63 -8.12
CA GLU A 71 -13.86 10.38 -9.03
C GLU A 71 -13.71 11.13 -10.35
N ASP A 72 -13.46 12.42 -10.29
CA ASP A 72 -13.30 13.26 -11.49
C ASP A 72 -12.15 12.78 -12.37
N LYS A 73 -11.06 12.31 -11.76
CA LYS A 73 -9.89 11.80 -12.46
C LYS A 73 -10.21 10.51 -13.22
N PHE A 74 -10.92 9.59 -12.55
CA PHE A 74 -11.36 8.34 -13.17
C PHE A 74 -12.39 8.57 -14.27
N ILE A 75 -13.35 9.48 -14.06
CA ILE A 75 -14.34 9.86 -15.09
C ILE A 75 -13.65 10.49 -16.31
N LYS A 76 -12.72 11.43 -16.12
CA LYS A 76 -11.96 12.06 -17.21
C LYS A 76 -11.14 11.06 -18.03
N LYS A 77 -10.75 9.92 -17.44
CA LYS A 77 -10.07 8.82 -18.11
C LYS A 77 -11.03 7.85 -18.82
N GLY A 78 -12.34 8.10 -18.78
CA GLY A 78 -13.35 7.32 -19.51
C GLY A 78 -14.01 6.21 -18.70
N ASN A 79 -13.79 6.13 -17.39
CA ASN A 79 -14.52 5.20 -16.55
C ASN A 79 -15.98 5.65 -16.35
N SER A 80 -16.92 4.70 -16.25
CA SER A 80 -18.33 5.00 -16.05
C SER A 80 -18.58 5.61 -14.67
N LYS A 81 -19.21 6.76 -14.63
CA LYS A 81 -19.60 7.42 -13.38
C LYS A 81 -20.52 6.55 -12.52
N ASP A 82 -21.44 5.82 -13.14
CA ASP A 82 -22.43 5.00 -12.43
C ASP A 82 -21.80 3.77 -11.77
N ALA A 83 -20.64 3.32 -12.25
CA ALA A 83 -19.91 2.20 -11.65
C ALA A 83 -18.94 2.64 -10.54
N ILE A 84 -18.55 3.92 -10.51
CA ILE A 84 -17.54 4.43 -9.57
C ILE A 84 -18.08 4.50 -8.14
N ASN A 85 -17.28 3.93 -7.20
CA ASN A 85 -17.56 4.00 -5.77
C ASN A 85 -16.27 4.39 -5.01
N PRO A 86 -16.17 5.63 -4.50
CA PRO A 86 -14.92 6.19 -3.95
C PRO A 86 -14.76 5.93 -2.45
N ILE A 87 -14.90 4.69 -2.01
CA ILE A 87 -14.76 4.33 -0.60
C ILE A 87 -13.31 4.23 -0.13
N GLY A 88 -12.34 4.27 -1.03
CA GLY A 88 -10.91 4.08 -0.73
C GLY A 88 -10.42 2.67 -1.02
N ILE A 89 -9.10 2.50 -1.05
CA ILE A 89 -8.47 1.18 -1.22
C ILE A 89 -8.75 0.33 0.03
N PRO A 90 -9.37 -0.85 -0.08
CA PRO A 90 -9.65 -1.70 1.06
C PRO A 90 -8.37 -2.22 1.71
N VAL A 91 -8.23 -2.00 3.01
CA VAL A 91 -7.14 -2.52 3.83
C VAL A 91 -7.66 -3.53 4.86
N SER A 92 -6.83 -4.51 5.20
CA SER A 92 -7.20 -5.51 6.20
C SER A 92 -7.44 -4.88 7.57
N SER A 93 -8.46 -5.34 8.29
CA SER A 93 -8.76 -4.90 9.65
C SER A 93 -7.61 -5.06 10.64
N ARG A 94 -6.64 -5.93 10.34
CA ARG A 94 -5.44 -6.09 11.17
C ARG A 94 -4.58 -4.83 11.26
N PHE A 95 -4.61 -3.95 10.25
CA PHE A 95 -3.89 -2.67 10.28
C PHE A 95 -4.59 -1.63 11.16
N VAL A 96 -5.86 -1.79 11.43
CA VAL A 96 -6.67 -0.82 12.15
C VAL A 96 -6.97 -1.26 13.58
N ASN A 97 -7.33 -2.55 13.76
CA ASN A 97 -7.95 -3.02 15.01
C ASN A 97 -7.02 -3.87 15.88
N THR A 98 -6.02 -4.55 15.30
CA THR A 98 -5.23 -5.56 16.03
C THR A 98 -3.73 -5.32 16.00
N ALA A 99 -3.27 -4.25 15.35
CA ALA A 99 -1.86 -3.88 15.37
C ALA A 99 -1.42 -3.50 16.79
N LYS A 100 -0.30 -4.04 17.23
CA LYS A 100 0.24 -3.85 18.60
C LYS A 100 1.69 -3.45 18.58
N ASP A 101 2.12 -2.81 19.64
CA ASP A 101 3.53 -2.50 19.87
C ASP A 101 4.30 -3.79 20.24
N ILE A 102 5.34 -4.09 19.48
CA ILE A 102 6.20 -5.27 19.66
C ILE A 102 7.61 -4.92 20.16
N ARG A 103 7.81 -3.71 20.72
CA ARG A 103 9.13 -3.32 21.30
C ARG A 103 9.68 -4.36 22.27
N LYS A 104 8.84 -4.88 23.17
CA LYS A 104 9.25 -5.89 24.15
C LYS A 104 9.67 -7.19 23.52
N GLU A 105 8.97 -7.64 22.47
CA GLU A 105 9.28 -8.86 21.73
C GLU A 105 10.62 -8.72 20.97
N LEU A 106 10.97 -7.48 20.60
CA LEU A 106 12.23 -7.13 19.94
C LEU A 106 13.38 -6.75 20.90
N ASN A 107 13.15 -6.82 22.21
CA ASN A 107 14.10 -6.38 23.24
C ASN A 107 14.50 -4.90 23.10
N LEU A 108 13.56 -4.05 22.67
CA LEU A 108 13.73 -2.60 22.54
C LEU A 108 13.13 -1.87 23.74
N SER A 109 13.77 -0.74 24.10
CA SER A 109 13.27 0.16 25.15
C SER A 109 12.06 0.96 24.65
N ASN A 110 11.24 1.43 25.61
CA ASN A 110 10.16 2.37 25.29
C ASN A 110 10.69 3.74 24.79
N ASP A 111 11.94 4.08 25.15
CA ASP A 111 12.59 5.34 24.76
C ASP A 111 13.28 5.24 23.38
N ASP A 112 13.50 4.02 22.87
CA ASP A 112 14.10 3.83 21.56
C ASP A 112 13.22 4.45 20.47
N LYS A 113 13.81 5.27 19.62
CA LYS A 113 13.19 5.71 18.37
C LYS A 113 13.36 4.65 17.30
N ILE A 114 12.28 4.31 16.63
CA ILE A 114 12.24 3.18 15.71
C ILE A 114 11.90 3.66 14.29
N ILE A 115 12.82 3.40 13.37
CA ILE A 115 12.64 3.62 11.93
C ILE A 115 12.36 2.27 11.28
N LEU A 116 11.22 2.13 10.62
CA LEU A 116 10.92 0.94 9.83
C LEU A 116 11.23 1.19 8.36
N ILE A 117 12.03 0.33 7.75
CA ILE A 117 12.38 0.37 6.32
C ILE A 117 11.70 -0.80 5.59
N MET A 118 10.85 -0.47 4.59
CA MET A 118 10.07 -1.41 3.79
C MET A 118 10.19 -1.06 2.31
N LEU A 119 11.28 -1.42 1.65
CA LEU A 119 11.53 -1.05 0.24
C LEU A 119 11.13 -2.15 -0.77
N GLY A 120 10.39 -3.16 -0.31
CA GLY A 120 9.89 -4.27 -1.13
C GLY A 120 10.96 -5.35 -1.38
N SER A 121 10.47 -6.52 -1.79
CA SER A 121 11.28 -7.73 -1.96
C SER A 121 12.17 -7.74 -3.20
N MET A 122 11.97 -6.81 -4.15
CA MET A 122 12.73 -6.77 -5.41
C MET A 122 14.00 -5.93 -5.37
N GLY A 123 14.39 -5.39 -4.19
CA GLY A 123 15.67 -4.72 -4.01
C GLY A 123 15.89 -3.43 -4.81
N PHE A 124 14.82 -2.70 -5.11
CA PHE A 124 14.94 -1.39 -5.73
C PHE A 124 15.56 -0.40 -4.74
N GLY A 125 16.64 0.23 -5.15
CA GLY A 125 17.49 1.05 -4.30
C GLY A 125 18.57 0.22 -3.60
N ASN A 126 19.72 0.81 -3.34
CA ASN A 126 20.76 0.13 -2.57
C ASN A 126 20.44 0.24 -1.08
N VAL A 127 19.70 -0.74 -0.55
CA VAL A 127 19.31 -0.78 0.88
C VAL A 127 20.54 -0.73 1.77
N LEU A 128 21.65 -1.37 1.37
CA LEU A 128 22.91 -1.37 2.15
C LEU A 128 23.52 0.02 2.24
N ASP A 129 23.52 0.80 1.16
CA ASP A 129 24.01 2.19 1.19
C ASP A 129 23.09 3.07 2.05
N LEU A 130 21.78 2.83 2.00
CA LEU A 130 20.85 3.49 2.89
C LEU A 130 21.18 3.19 4.36
N LEU A 131 21.37 1.91 4.72
CA LEU A 131 21.73 1.51 6.08
C LEU A 131 23.07 2.06 6.52
N ASN A 132 24.08 2.06 5.64
CA ASN A 132 25.39 2.69 5.92
C ASN A 132 25.26 4.20 6.24
N THR A 133 24.36 4.91 5.54
CA THR A 133 24.12 6.34 5.78
C THR A 133 23.51 6.58 7.18
N LEU A 134 22.77 5.62 7.71
CA LEU A 134 22.02 5.72 8.96
C LEU A 134 22.67 4.97 10.14
N GLU A 135 23.80 4.28 9.96
CA GLU A 135 24.37 3.38 10.97
C GLU A 135 24.76 4.07 12.28
N ASN A 136 25.19 5.34 12.22
CA ASN A 136 25.69 6.07 13.40
C ASN A 136 24.63 6.92 14.10
N GLU A 137 23.37 6.75 13.75
CA GLU A 137 22.28 7.50 14.35
C GLU A 137 21.75 6.87 15.64
N ASN A 138 21.18 7.72 16.51
CA ASN A 138 20.66 7.31 17.81
C ASN A 138 19.22 6.76 17.75
N TYR A 139 18.88 6.03 16.67
CA TYR A 139 17.62 5.33 16.57
C TYR A 139 17.83 3.89 16.11
N LYS A 140 16.87 3.04 16.37
CA LYS A 140 16.86 1.65 15.91
C LYS A 140 16.22 1.58 14.53
N ILE A 141 16.79 0.77 13.66
CA ILE A 141 16.30 0.56 12.30
C ILE A 141 15.81 -0.87 12.20
N ILE A 142 14.53 -1.04 11.92
CA ILE A 142 13.97 -2.34 11.55
C ILE A 142 13.89 -2.38 10.02
N THR A 143 14.50 -3.37 9.40
CA THR A 143 14.51 -3.52 7.94
C THR A 143 13.79 -4.79 7.54
N ILE A 144 12.73 -4.67 6.75
CA ILE A 144 11.98 -5.82 6.22
C ILE A 144 12.49 -6.16 4.82
N CYS A 145 13.22 -7.26 4.70
CA CYS A 145 13.79 -7.75 3.46
C CYS A 145 12.79 -8.58 2.62
N GLY A 146 11.64 -8.95 3.20
CA GLY A 146 10.63 -9.76 2.53
C GLY A 146 11.19 -11.11 2.08
N THR A 147 11.01 -11.45 0.82
CA THR A 147 11.52 -12.71 0.22
C THR A 147 12.97 -12.61 -0.29
N ASN A 148 13.63 -11.46 -0.11
CA ASN A 148 15.02 -11.28 -0.51
C ASN A 148 15.97 -11.82 0.57
N THR A 149 16.19 -13.14 0.57
CA THR A 149 17.07 -13.82 1.53
C THR A 149 18.52 -13.37 1.42
N LYS A 150 18.97 -13.08 0.19
CA LYS A 150 20.34 -12.58 -0.04
C LYS A 150 20.58 -11.25 0.67
N LEU A 151 19.65 -10.30 0.55
CA LEU A 151 19.77 -9.01 1.25
C LEU A 151 19.74 -9.22 2.78
N LEU A 152 18.92 -10.12 3.27
CA LEU A 152 18.85 -10.44 4.70
C LEU A 152 20.20 -10.95 5.22
N GLU A 153 20.81 -11.91 4.53
CA GLU A 153 22.14 -12.45 4.85
C GLU A 153 23.22 -11.37 4.81
N GLU A 154 23.23 -10.54 3.74
CA GLU A 154 24.21 -9.44 3.60
C GLU A 154 24.12 -8.41 4.74
N ILE A 155 22.91 -8.11 5.24
CA ILE A 155 22.72 -7.21 6.38
C ILE A 155 23.18 -7.89 7.68
N GLN A 156 22.87 -9.16 7.87
CA GLN A 156 23.30 -9.92 9.05
C GLN A 156 24.82 -10.06 9.14
N ASP A 157 25.49 -10.32 8.02
CA ASP A 157 26.95 -10.46 7.95
C ASP A 157 27.69 -9.16 8.26
N ARG A 158 27.10 -8.00 7.95
CA ARG A 158 27.72 -6.68 8.21
C ARG A 158 27.66 -6.23 9.66
N ILE A 159 26.82 -6.82 10.49
CA ILE A 159 26.70 -6.53 11.94
C ILE A 159 26.55 -5.02 12.23
N PHE A 160 25.53 -4.40 11.66
CA PHE A 160 25.19 -3.02 11.99
C PHE A 160 24.81 -2.86 13.47
N LYS A 161 25.24 -1.76 14.11
CA LYS A 161 25.00 -1.52 15.55
C LYS A 161 23.53 -1.25 15.91
N ASN A 162 22.78 -0.67 14.98
CA ASN A 162 21.43 -0.17 15.21
C ASN A 162 20.36 -0.78 14.28
N VAL A 163 20.74 -1.78 13.45
CA VAL A 163 19.83 -2.40 12.46
C VAL A 163 19.39 -3.79 12.91
N ILE A 164 18.10 -4.05 12.82
CA ILE A 164 17.46 -5.33 13.10
C ILE A 164 16.77 -5.80 11.82
N PRO A 165 17.38 -6.71 11.04
CA PRO A 165 16.80 -7.18 9.80
C PRO A 165 15.82 -8.32 10.02
N PHE A 166 14.73 -8.30 9.23
CA PHE A 166 13.74 -9.36 9.15
C PHE A 166 13.53 -9.81 7.71
N GLY A 167 13.29 -11.08 7.51
CA GLY A 167 12.80 -11.63 6.26
C GLY A 167 11.30 -11.34 6.06
N PHE A 168 10.61 -12.28 5.39
CA PHE A 168 9.17 -12.18 5.22
C PHE A 168 8.44 -12.30 6.56
N THR A 169 7.52 -11.38 6.82
CA THR A 169 6.64 -11.42 8.00
C THR A 169 5.18 -11.34 7.61
N LYS A 170 4.34 -12.11 8.29
CA LYS A 170 2.87 -12.02 8.15
C LYS A 170 2.27 -10.90 8.98
N ASN A 171 2.99 -10.42 10.01
CA ASN A 171 2.51 -9.43 10.98
C ASN A 171 3.12 -8.05 10.73
N ILE A 172 3.23 -7.65 9.47
CA ILE A 172 3.81 -6.35 9.10
C ILE A 172 3.09 -5.15 9.76
N ASN A 173 1.79 -5.29 10.04
CA ASN A 173 1.00 -4.33 10.78
C ASN A 173 1.60 -3.97 12.16
N ASP A 174 2.14 -4.97 12.90
CA ASP A 174 2.74 -4.74 14.21
C ASP A 174 4.06 -3.98 14.10
N PHE A 175 4.86 -4.27 13.08
CA PHE A 175 6.08 -3.51 12.79
C PHE A 175 5.77 -2.05 12.42
N ILE A 176 4.77 -1.82 11.56
CA ILE A 176 4.33 -0.46 11.21
C ILE A 176 3.80 0.26 12.45
N TYR A 177 2.99 -0.40 13.27
CA TYR A 177 2.45 0.19 14.49
C TYR A 177 3.54 0.56 15.49
N THR A 178 4.58 -0.27 15.62
CA THR A 178 5.71 -0.05 16.52
C THR A 178 6.60 1.10 16.08
N ALA A 179 6.75 1.35 14.79
CA ALA A 179 7.63 2.37 14.25
C ALA A 179 7.20 3.80 14.61
N ASP A 180 8.17 4.69 14.83
CA ASP A 180 7.97 6.13 14.94
C ASP A 180 7.92 6.80 13.56
N VAL A 181 8.72 6.30 12.60
CA VAL A 181 8.73 6.73 11.18
C VAL A 181 8.83 5.51 10.29
N VAL A 182 8.11 5.51 9.19
CA VAL A 182 8.17 4.44 8.17
C VAL A 182 8.77 5.00 6.88
N ILE A 183 9.74 4.29 6.33
CA ILE A 183 10.32 4.55 5.01
C ILE A 183 9.86 3.44 4.07
N SER A 184 9.17 3.80 3.01
CA SER A 184 8.60 2.83 2.08
C SER A 184 8.69 3.29 0.63
N LYS A 185 8.62 2.34 -0.30
CA LYS A 185 8.28 2.64 -1.68
C LYS A 185 6.83 3.13 -1.76
N PRO A 186 6.49 4.00 -2.72
CA PRO A 186 5.14 4.52 -2.87
C PRO A 186 4.20 3.54 -3.62
N GLY A 187 4.16 2.29 -3.19
CA GLY A 187 3.17 1.32 -3.66
C GLY A 187 1.78 1.67 -3.12
N GLY A 188 0.74 1.59 -3.95
CA GLY A 188 -0.60 2.03 -3.57
C GLY A 188 -1.11 1.35 -2.29
N LEU A 189 -1.02 0.01 -2.22
CA LEU A 189 -1.49 -0.74 -1.04
C LEU A 189 -0.62 -0.46 0.20
N SER A 190 0.71 -0.57 0.11
CA SER A 190 1.59 -0.36 1.27
C SER A 190 1.46 1.05 1.84
N SER A 191 1.40 2.08 0.97
CA SER A 191 1.19 3.47 1.41
C SER A 191 -0.16 3.64 2.13
N THR A 192 -1.21 2.99 1.62
CA THR A 192 -2.54 3.00 2.25
C THR A 192 -2.54 2.30 3.61
N GLU A 193 -1.88 1.14 3.72
CA GLU A 193 -1.74 0.38 4.97
C GLU A 193 -1.01 1.19 6.05
N ILE A 194 0.12 1.84 5.70
CA ILE A 194 0.89 2.69 6.61
C ILE A 194 0.04 3.89 7.05
N ALA A 195 -0.62 4.55 6.11
CA ALA A 195 -1.48 5.69 6.38
C ALA A 195 -2.75 5.30 7.16
N ALA A 196 -3.27 4.07 7.04
CA ALA A 196 -4.38 3.56 7.85
C ALA A 196 -3.99 3.38 9.33
N ILE A 197 -2.73 3.02 9.62
CA ILE A 197 -2.17 2.97 11.00
C ILE A 197 -1.79 4.37 11.52
N ARG A 198 -1.81 5.41 10.67
CA ARG A 198 -1.48 6.81 11.04
C ARG A 198 -0.01 6.97 11.46
N LYS A 199 0.89 6.52 10.62
CA LYS A 199 2.34 6.65 10.87
C LYS A 199 2.97 7.72 9.99
N PRO A 200 3.91 8.53 10.53
CA PRO A 200 4.75 9.39 9.73
C PRO A 200 5.46 8.58 8.63
N LEU A 201 5.35 9.03 7.38
CA LEU A 201 5.77 8.27 6.20
C LEU A 201 6.74 9.08 5.34
N ILE A 202 7.84 8.45 4.96
CA ILE A 202 8.76 8.94 3.92
C ILE A 202 8.69 7.98 2.73
N HIS A 203 8.35 8.49 1.56
CA HIS A 203 8.43 7.74 0.32
C HIS A 203 9.81 7.88 -0.32
N MET A 204 10.37 6.73 -0.76
CA MET A 204 11.63 6.66 -1.50
C MET A 204 11.53 5.68 -2.68
N PHE A 205 12.40 5.86 -3.67
CA PHE A 205 12.63 4.91 -4.76
C PHE A 205 11.37 4.55 -5.56
N ALA A 206 10.59 5.57 -5.94
CA ALA A 206 9.47 5.37 -6.86
C ALA A 206 9.95 4.78 -8.19
N ILE A 207 9.34 3.67 -8.60
CA ILE A 207 9.51 3.17 -9.97
C ILE A 207 8.74 4.13 -10.90
N PRO A 208 9.38 4.63 -11.99
CA PRO A 208 8.69 5.49 -12.94
C PRO A 208 7.38 4.86 -13.44
N GLY A 209 6.32 5.66 -13.44
CA GLY A 209 4.98 5.22 -13.78
C GLY A 209 4.03 5.29 -12.58
N ILE A 210 3.35 4.20 -12.26
CA ILE A 210 2.25 4.21 -11.26
C ILE A 210 2.73 4.62 -9.86
N GLU A 211 3.93 4.20 -9.44
CA GLU A 211 4.47 4.57 -8.13
C GLU A 211 4.78 6.08 -8.03
N THR A 212 5.18 6.72 -9.14
CA THR A 212 5.36 8.18 -9.18
C THR A 212 4.04 8.91 -8.94
N TYR A 213 2.94 8.43 -9.51
CA TYR A 213 1.61 9.01 -9.27
C TYR A 213 1.15 8.82 -7.83
N ASN A 214 1.36 7.63 -7.26
CA ASN A 214 1.07 7.37 -5.85
C ASN A 214 1.85 8.33 -4.94
N MET A 215 3.15 8.47 -5.19
CA MET A 215 4.04 9.37 -4.44
C MET A 215 3.57 10.83 -4.52
N ASN A 216 3.19 11.28 -5.72
CA ASN A 216 2.71 12.64 -5.94
C ASN A 216 1.37 12.88 -5.21
N TYR A 217 0.43 11.94 -5.29
CA TYR A 217 -0.83 12.03 -4.56
C TYR A 217 -0.61 12.21 -3.06
N PHE A 218 0.24 11.39 -2.44
CA PHE A 218 0.56 11.51 -1.02
C PHE A 218 1.24 12.83 -0.68
N LYS A 219 2.15 13.31 -1.52
CA LYS A 219 2.83 14.60 -1.36
C LYS A 219 1.87 15.77 -1.45
N GLU A 220 1.05 15.83 -2.50
CA GLU A 220 0.08 16.91 -2.75
C GLU A 220 -0.95 17.02 -1.62
N HIS A 221 -1.33 15.90 -1.03
CA HIS A 221 -2.23 15.85 0.11
C HIS A 221 -1.51 15.98 1.47
N ASN A 222 -0.20 16.22 1.50
CA ASN A 222 0.60 16.28 2.72
C ASN A 222 0.41 15.06 3.65
N MET A 223 0.41 13.85 3.10
CA MET A 223 0.30 12.59 3.85
C MET A 223 1.65 11.92 4.06
N SER A 224 2.67 12.31 3.32
CA SER A 224 4.05 11.80 3.42
C SER A 224 5.06 12.87 3.05
N LEU A 225 6.32 12.66 3.43
CA LEU A 225 7.46 13.32 2.82
C LEU A 225 7.99 12.46 1.66
N ASN A 226 8.68 13.10 0.69
CA ASN A 226 9.29 12.41 -0.43
C ASN A 226 10.79 12.65 -0.42
N CYS A 227 11.58 11.60 -0.31
CA CYS A 227 13.03 11.67 -0.31
C CYS A 227 13.59 11.16 -1.65
N ASN A 228 14.38 11.98 -2.32
CA ASN A 228 14.94 11.65 -3.62
C ASN A 228 16.40 11.15 -3.54
N ASN A 229 17.07 11.38 -2.42
CA ASN A 229 18.46 10.95 -2.22
C ASN A 229 18.76 10.66 -0.74
N TYR A 230 19.83 9.90 -0.48
CA TYR A 230 20.22 9.51 0.88
C TYR A 230 20.70 10.68 1.75
N LEU A 231 21.22 11.75 1.16
CA LEU A 231 21.79 12.88 1.91
C LEU A 231 20.70 13.65 2.67
N GLU A 232 19.51 13.76 2.09
CA GLU A 232 18.37 14.46 2.69
C GLU A 232 17.62 13.57 3.69
N LEU A 233 17.75 12.23 3.57
CA LEU A 233 16.94 11.30 4.34
C LEU A 233 17.12 11.43 5.85
N LYS A 234 18.37 11.61 6.30
CA LYS A 234 18.69 11.77 7.72
C LYS A 234 17.98 12.98 8.33
N ASP A 235 18.01 14.11 7.64
CA ASP A 235 17.37 15.34 8.11
C ASP A 235 15.84 15.18 8.12
N MET A 236 15.26 14.54 7.11
CA MET A 236 13.82 14.23 7.06
C MET A 236 13.39 13.27 8.18
N ILE A 237 14.18 12.24 8.49
CA ILE A 237 13.90 11.35 9.62
C ILE A 237 13.91 12.15 10.93
N ASN A 238 14.95 12.93 11.17
CA ASN A 238 15.06 13.74 12.38
C ASN A 238 13.94 14.78 12.49
N GLU A 239 13.58 15.42 11.39
CA GLU A 239 12.44 16.30 11.36
C GLU A 239 11.14 15.57 11.73
N LEU A 240 10.87 14.40 11.15
CA LEU A 240 9.69 13.60 11.51
C LEU A 240 9.72 13.04 12.92
N LEU A 241 10.87 12.75 13.49
CA LEU A 241 10.97 12.26 14.86
C LEU A 241 10.68 13.34 15.90
N TYR A 242 11.06 14.58 15.64
CA TYR A 242 11.06 15.63 16.67
C TYR A 242 10.11 16.80 16.38
N ASN A 243 9.64 16.99 15.15
CA ASN A 243 8.67 18.02 14.79
C ASN A 243 7.23 17.51 14.95
N LYS A 244 6.64 17.74 16.13
CA LYS A 244 5.27 17.29 16.43
C LYS A 244 4.20 17.95 15.57
N GLU A 245 4.40 19.19 15.16
CA GLU A 245 3.47 19.90 14.28
C GLU A 245 3.41 19.23 12.89
N LEU A 246 4.58 18.90 12.32
CA LEU A 246 4.66 18.18 11.06
C LEU A 246 4.04 16.78 11.15
N GLN A 247 4.35 16.00 12.19
CA GLN A 247 3.72 14.70 12.42
C GLN A 247 2.20 14.82 12.46
N THR A 248 1.68 15.77 13.24
CA THR A 248 0.24 15.99 13.39
C THR A 248 -0.41 16.37 12.08
N LYS A 249 0.25 17.24 11.28
CA LYS A 249 -0.22 17.62 9.95
C LYS A 249 -0.35 16.40 9.02
N LEU A 250 0.69 15.57 8.93
CA LEU A 250 0.67 14.37 8.08
C LEU A 250 -0.43 13.40 8.52
N ILE A 251 -0.54 13.11 9.82
CA ILE A 251 -1.51 12.19 10.39
C ILE A 251 -2.95 12.69 10.19
N ASN A 252 -3.20 13.97 10.39
CA ASN A 252 -4.53 14.55 10.16
C ASN A 252 -4.96 14.43 8.69
N ASN A 253 -4.03 14.63 7.76
CA ASN A 253 -4.30 14.44 6.35
C ASN A 253 -4.50 12.95 5.99
N GLN A 254 -3.73 12.05 6.56
CA GLN A 254 -3.98 10.60 6.42
C GLN A 254 -5.38 10.25 6.93
N ASN A 255 -5.84 10.81 8.06
CA ASN A 255 -7.20 10.63 8.56
C ASN A 255 -8.26 11.14 7.59
N LYS A 256 -8.01 12.26 6.94
CA LYS A 256 -8.94 12.88 6.00
C LYS A 256 -9.11 12.09 4.71
N TYR A 257 -8.01 11.63 4.11
CA TYR A 257 -7.99 11.06 2.77
C TYR A 257 -7.99 9.54 2.73
N ILE A 258 -7.54 8.86 3.79
CA ILE A 258 -7.48 7.41 3.84
C ILE A 258 -8.58 6.84 4.72
N ASN A 259 -9.48 6.09 4.08
CA ASN A 259 -10.57 5.39 4.77
C ASN A 259 -10.06 4.06 5.37
N SER A 260 -9.81 4.04 6.65
CA SER A 260 -9.38 2.82 7.36
C SER A 260 -10.48 1.75 7.47
N GLU A 261 -11.76 2.12 7.27
CA GLU A 261 -12.92 1.21 7.32
C GLU A 261 -13.37 0.75 5.92
N SER A 262 -12.61 1.07 4.85
CA SER A 262 -12.99 0.81 3.45
C SER A 262 -13.32 -0.66 3.16
N ALA A 263 -12.61 -1.62 3.77
CA ALA A 263 -12.92 -3.04 3.59
C ALA A 263 -14.28 -3.43 4.21
N LYS A 264 -14.62 -2.89 5.37
CA LYS A 264 -15.90 -3.11 6.03
C LYS A 264 -17.03 -2.45 5.26
N GLU A 265 -16.81 -1.24 4.77
CA GLU A 265 -17.75 -0.51 3.93
C GLU A 265 -18.03 -1.28 2.63
N LEU A 266 -16.98 -1.81 1.97
CA LEU A 266 -17.14 -2.67 0.79
C LEU A 266 -17.99 -3.91 1.08
N VAL A 267 -17.76 -4.59 2.20
CA VAL A 267 -18.57 -5.76 2.59
C VAL A 267 -20.05 -5.39 2.78
N ASN A 268 -20.35 -4.24 3.38
CA ASN A 268 -21.72 -3.77 3.52
C ASN A 268 -22.38 -3.48 2.16
N ILE A 269 -21.65 -2.78 1.28
CA ILE A 269 -22.11 -2.49 -0.09
C ILE A 269 -22.41 -3.80 -0.86
N ILE A 270 -21.54 -4.80 -0.75
CA ILE A 270 -21.74 -6.10 -1.38
C ILE A 270 -23.04 -6.76 -0.88
N LYS A 271 -23.27 -6.78 0.43
CA LYS A 271 -24.49 -7.38 1.02
C LYS A 271 -25.78 -6.70 0.61
N GLU A 272 -25.71 -5.41 0.29
CA GLU A 272 -26.89 -4.61 -0.10
C GLU A 272 -27.22 -4.71 -1.59
N ASN A 273 -26.22 -4.98 -2.46
CA ASN A 273 -26.35 -4.86 -3.92
C ASN A 273 -26.17 -6.17 -4.69
N PHE A 274 -25.64 -7.20 -4.06
CA PHE A 274 -25.32 -8.49 -4.70
C PHE A 274 -25.85 -9.68 -3.90
#